data_c8eaeb383423e15f1cddda1978f02957
#
_entry.id   c8eaeb383423e15f1cddda1978f02957
#
_cell.length_a   1.000
_cell.length_b   1.000
_cell.length_c   1.000
_cell.angle_alpha   90.00
_cell.angle_beta   90.00
_cell.angle_gamma   90.00
#
_symmetry.space_group_name_H-M   'P 1'
#
loop_
_entity.id
_entity.type
_entity.pdbx_description
1 polymer ?
#
loop_
_entity_poly.entity_id
_entity_poly.type
_entity_poly.pdbx_seq_one_letter_code
_entity_poly.pdbx_strand_id
1 'polypeptide(L)'
;MPASRGAIGDAIENLLDPIHAYFLHPELVRRATRACPVDVEFSVEAYQATVRYTESREGMTLLQRLTEGRRTVSWGRYRPPTQVQFGFEDDCGVQAMITVIFSPVDVQTTRPFACFSTRRGRLPAWLKRLAIIAFHRKVLSQDLAMLALQADQLEHFGRPNYQQGPVDMFGPLIWVGLQGQTLRSEQRRLRLFDQA
;
A
#
# COMPACT_ATOMS: atom_id res chain seq x y z
N MET A 1 1.63 16.72 -2.63
CA MET A 1 0.77 16.40 -1.47
C MET A 1 1.25 17.19 -0.26
N PRO A 2 0.40 17.47 0.76
CA PRO A 2 0.89 18.08 2.00
C PRO A 2 1.88 17.13 2.69
N ALA A 3 2.74 17.66 3.55
CA ALA A 3 3.54 16.84 4.44
C ALA A 3 2.62 16.18 5.48
N SER A 4 2.94 14.97 5.88
CA SER A 4 2.20 14.20 6.88
C SER A 4 3.05 14.04 8.14
N ARG A 5 2.42 14.06 9.29
CA ARG A 5 3.04 13.64 10.53
C ARG A 5 3.19 12.13 10.53
N GLY A 6 4.39 11.64 10.81
CA GLY A 6 4.76 10.23 10.82
C GLY A 6 6.18 10.03 10.27
N ALA A 7 6.92 9.09 10.86
CA ALA A 7 8.24 8.73 10.38
C ALA A 7 8.16 8.12 8.97
N ILE A 8 9.22 8.28 8.19
CA ILE A 8 9.24 7.81 6.79
C ILE A 8 9.02 6.30 6.68
N GLY A 9 9.53 5.50 7.62
CA GLY A 9 9.33 4.06 7.65
C GLY A 9 7.86 3.71 7.80
N ASP A 10 7.15 4.35 8.74
CA ASP A 10 5.72 4.12 8.99
C ASP A 10 4.86 4.51 7.77
N ALA A 11 5.20 5.61 7.12
CA ALA A 11 4.49 6.06 5.92
C ALA A 11 4.68 5.11 4.73
N ILE A 12 5.87 4.53 4.55
CA ILE A 12 6.17 3.53 3.53
C ILE A 12 5.42 2.24 3.83
N GLU A 13 5.47 1.77 5.08
CA GLU A 13 4.84 0.52 5.50
C GLU A 13 3.32 0.60 5.38
N ASN A 14 2.70 1.69 5.83
CA ASN A 14 1.25 1.91 5.69
C ASN A 14 0.78 1.76 4.24
N LEU A 15 1.52 2.31 3.27
CA LEU A 15 1.14 2.20 1.85
C LEU A 15 1.30 0.78 1.29
N LEU A 16 2.23 -0.01 1.82
CA LEU A 16 2.54 -1.37 1.36
C LEU A 16 1.72 -2.46 2.07
N ASP A 17 1.15 -2.16 3.23
CA ASP A 17 0.31 -3.10 3.96
C ASP A 17 -1.06 -3.25 3.27
N PRO A 18 -1.40 -4.43 2.72
CA PRO A 18 -2.69 -4.65 2.09
C PRO A 18 -3.82 -4.83 3.10
N ILE A 19 -3.47 -5.20 4.34
CA ILE A 19 -4.44 -5.55 5.37
C ILE A 19 -5.08 -4.29 5.94
N HIS A 20 -4.34 -3.19 6.05
CA HIS A 20 -4.88 -1.92 6.56
C HIS A 20 -6.12 -1.46 5.79
N ALA A 21 -6.18 -1.74 4.48
CA ALA A 21 -7.29 -1.30 3.63
C ALA A 21 -8.66 -1.89 4.05
N TYR A 22 -8.69 -3.05 4.71
CA TYR A 22 -9.91 -3.65 5.24
C TYR A 22 -10.46 -2.91 6.45
N PHE A 23 -9.59 -2.32 7.24
CA PHE A 23 -9.94 -1.67 8.52
C PHE A 23 -9.98 -0.16 8.41
N LEU A 24 -9.03 0.44 7.68
CA LEU A 24 -8.88 1.88 7.60
C LEU A 24 -9.78 2.51 6.51
N HIS A 25 -10.09 1.76 5.46
CA HIS A 25 -10.92 2.23 4.34
C HIS A 25 -12.21 1.41 4.19
N PRO A 26 -13.03 1.29 5.25
CA PRO A 26 -14.24 0.49 5.20
C PRO A 26 -15.18 1.05 4.13
N GLU A 27 -15.83 0.15 3.35
CA GLU A 27 -16.75 0.47 2.24
C GLU A 27 -16.10 1.21 1.04
N LEU A 28 -14.92 1.79 1.20
CA LEU A 28 -14.25 2.55 0.15
C LEU A 28 -13.32 1.66 -0.68
N VAL A 29 -12.50 0.85 -0.02
CA VAL A 29 -11.54 -0.04 -0.68
C VAL A 29 -11.88 -1.51 -0.45
N ARG A 30 -12.16 -1.90 0.79
CA ARG A 30 -12.49 -3.28 1.19
C ARG A 30 -13.56 -3.30 2.28
N ARG A 31 -14.18 -4.48 2.48
CA ARG A 31 -15.11 -4.73 3.58
C ARG A 31 -14.51 -5.75 4.54
N ALA A 32 -14.22 -5.34 5.76
CA ALA A 32 -13.68 -6.22 6.80
C ALA A 32 -14.59 -7.44 7.09
N THR A 33 -15.91 -7.25 6.99
CA THR A 33 -16.92 -8.31 7.22
C THR A 33 -16.98 -9.37 6.11
N ARG A 34 -16.22 -9.21 5.03
CA ARG A 34 -16.14 -10.11 3.88
C ARG A 34 -14.69 -10.34 3.45
N ALA A 35 -13.80 -10.51 4.42
CA ALA A 35 -12.45 -10.91 4.13
C ALA A 35 -12.46 -12.31 3.52
N CYS A 36 -12.02 -12.43 2.27
CA CYS A 36 -11.86 -13.70 1.58
C CYS A 36 -10.39 -14.13 1.65
N PRO A 37 -10.11 -15.45 1.53
CA PRO A 37 -8.74 -15.91 1.45
C PRO A 37 -7.97 -15.21 0.34
N VAL A 38 -6.75 -14.76 0.66
CA VAL A 38 -5.85 -14.07 -0.25
C VAL A 38 -4.54 -14.84 -0.30
N ASP A 39 -4.18 -15.31 -1.49
CA ASP A 39 -2.87 -15.92 -1.71
C ASP A 39 -1.84 -14.80 -1.92
N VAL A 40 -0.76 -14.86 -1.17
CA VAL A 40 0.30 -13.86 -1.15
C VAL A 40 1.61 -14.49 -1.56
N GLU A 41 2.22 -13.96 -2.61
CA GLU A 41 3.59 -14.28 -3.01
C GLU A 41 4.49 -13.09 -2.74
N PHE A 42 5.50 -13.29 -1.92
CA PHE A 42 6.48 -12.27 -1.55
C PHE A 42 7.86 -12.66 -2.06
N SER A 43 8.53 -11.73 -2.72
CA SER A 43 9.88 -11.92 -3.25
C SER A 43 10.76 -10.71 -2.96
N VAL A 44 11.97 -10.96 -2.50
CA VAL A 44 12.99 -9.96 -2.22
C VAL A 44 14.19 -10.20 -3.11
N GLU A 45 14.64 -9.16 -3.77
CA GLU A 45 15.88 -9.07 -4.53
C GLU A 45 16.78 -7.98 -3.93
N ALA A 46 18.02 -7.89 -4.35
CA ALA A 46 19.01 -6.96 -3.78
C ALA A 46 18.53 -5.50 -3.68
N TYR A 47 17.70 -5.05 -4.62
CA TYR A 47 17.27 -3.65 -4.75
C TYR A 47 15.77 -3.45 -4.81
N GLN A 48 15.00 -4.49 -4.57
CA GLN A 48 13.53 -4.40 -4.48
C GLN A 48 12.91 -5.55 -3.71
N ALA A 49 11.79 -5.28 -3.07
CA ALA A 49 10.89 -6.29 -2.54
C ALA A 49 9.53 -6.14 -3.20
N THR A 50 8.94 -7.24 -3.63
CA THR A 50 7.65 -7.27 -4.33
C THR A 50 6.71 -8.25 -3.65
N VAL A 51 5.48 -7.84 -3.47
CA VAL A 51 4.39 -8.69 -3.00
C VAL A 51 3.30 -8.74 -4.07
N ARG A 52 2.74 -9.91 -4.31
CA ARG A 52 1.60 -10.13 -5.21
C ARG A 52 0.46 -10.75 -4.42
N TYR A 53 -0.72 -10.18 -4.59
CA TYR A 53 -1.96 -10.61 -3.94
C TYR A 53 -2.93 -11.10 -4.98
N THR A 54 -3.35 -12.36 -4.85
CA THR A 54 -4.42 -12.95 -5.67
C THR A 54 -5.66 -13.07 -4.80
N GLU A 55 -6.65 -12.23 -5.08
CA GLU A 55 -7.89 -12.17 -4.31
C GLU A 55 -9.06 -12.79 -5.08
N SER A 56 -9.97 -13.44 -4.36
CA SER A 56 -11.26 -13.81 -4.91
C SER A 56 -12.12 -12.56 -5.15
N ARG A 57 -12.97 -12.57 -6.18
CA ARG A 57 -13.85 -11.45 -6.50
C ARG A 57 -15.04 -11.29 -5.55
N GLU A 58 -15.26 -12.24 -4.67
CA GLU A 58 -16.44 -12.30 -3.81
C GLU A 58 -16.53 -11.17 -2.79
N GLY A 59 -15.37 -10.63 -2.34
CA GLY A 59 -15.30 -9.52 -1.40
C GLY A 59 -15.41 -8.11 -1.98
N MET A 60 -15.50 -7.96 -3.32
CA MET A 60 -15.48 -6.64 -3.96
C MET A 60 -16.79 -5.87 -3.81
N THR A 61 -16.70 -4.57 -3.54
CA THR A 61 -17.86 -3.65 -3.58
C THR A 61 -18.33 -3.44 -5.02
N LEU A 62 -19.59 -3.00 -5.18
CA LEU A 62 -20.13 -2.67 -6.51
C LEU A 62 -19.27 -1.62 -7.24
N LEU A 63 -18.80 -0.61 -6.52
CA LEU A 63 -17.94 0.44 -7.06
C LEU A 63 -16.61 -0.12 -7.56
N GLN A 64 -15.99 -1.04 -6.83
CA GLN A 64 -14.76 -1.72 -7.25
C GLN A 64 -15.00 -2.58 -8.50
N ARG A 65 -16.12 -3.33 -8.55
CA ARG A 65 -16.47 -4.14 -9.74
C ARG A 65 -16.62 -3.28 -11.00
N LEU A 66 -17.12 -2.06 -10.85
CA LEU A 66 -17.29 -1.12 -11.96
C LEU A 66 -15.99 -0.43 -12.37
N THR A 67 -15.11 -0.13 -11.41
CA THR A 67 -13.88 0.64 -11.63
C THR A 67 -12.66 -0.23 -11.92
N GLU A 68 -12.56 -1.40 -11.29
CA GLU A 68 -11.40 -2.30 -11.38
C GLU A 68 -11.54 -3.38 -12.48
N GLY A 69 -12.70 -3.48 -13.13
CA GLY A 69 -12.91 -4.40 -14.25
C GLY A 69 -12.63 -5.87 -13.90
N ARG A 70 -11.76 -6.53 -14.67
CA ARG A 70 -11.34 -7.94 -14.48
C ARG A 70 -10.05 -8.08 -13.68
N ARG A 71 -9.81 -7.20 -12.70
CA ARG A 71 -8.64 -7.30 -11.84
C ARG A 71 -8.46 -8.73 -11.30
N THR A 72 -7.29 -9.30 -11.52
CA THR A 72 -6.94 -10.65 -11.05
C THR A 72 -5.88 -10.60 -9.97
N VAL A 73 -4.95 -9.63 -10.05
CA VAL A 73 -3.82 -9.49 -9.14
C VAL A 73 -3.63 -8.04 -8.74
N SER A 74 -3.36 -7.80 -7.47
CA SER A 74 -2.72 -6.57 -7.01
C SER A 74 -1.30 -6.85 -6.55
N TRP A 75 -0.44 -5.87 -6.65
CA TRP A 75 0.93 -6.01 -6.21
C TRP A 75 1.45 -4.72 -5.57
N GLY A 76 2.31 -4.88 -4.56
CA GLY A 76 3.07 -3.82 -3.94
C GLY A 76 4.56 -4.04 -4.19
N ARG A 77 5.33 -2.96 -4.33
CA ARG A 77 6.77 -3.00 -4.53
C ARG A 77 7.45 -1.91 -3.74
N TYR A 78 8.44 -2.29 -2.97
CA TYR A 78 9.37 -1.39 -2.32
C TYR A 78 10.68 -1.35 -3.10
N ARG A 79 11.16 -0.16 -3.38
CA ARG A 79 12.50 0.10 -3.93
C ARG A 79 13.23 1.06 -2.99
N PRO A 80 14.24 0.57 -2.27
CA PRO A 80 15.02 1.40 -1.37
C PRO A 80 15.57 2.66 -2.05
N PRO A 81 15.74 3.78 -1.34
CA PRO A 81 15.36 3.92 0.06
C PRO A 81 13.89 4.30 0.27
N THR A 82 13.21 4.96 -0.67
CA THR A 82 11.95 5.66 -0.38
C THR A 82 10.86 5.50 -1.45
N GLN A 83 11.12 4.71 -2.48
CA GLN A 83 10.14 4.52 -3.56
C GLN A 83 9.23 3.34 -3.29
N VAL A 84 7.94 3.57 -3.44
CA VAL A 84 6.90 2.56 -3.36
C VAL A 84 6.06 2.58 -4.62
N GLN A 85 5.69 1.41 -5.08
CA GLN A 85 4.73 1.24 -6.16
C GLN A 85 3.62 0.30 -5.71
N PHE A 86 2.41 0.61 -6.13
CA PHE A 86 1.26 -0.25 -5.94
C PHE A 86 0.49 -0.33 -7.26
N GLY A 87 0.16 -1.53 -7.70
CA GLY A 87 -0.45 -1.73 -9.01
C GLY A 87 -1.53 -2.80 -9.03
N PHE A 88 -2.32 -2.73 -10.09
CA PHE A 88 -3.42 -3.64 -10.37
C PHE A 88 -3.24 -4.21 -11.77
N GLU A 89 -3.34 -5.52 -11.89
CA GLU A 89 -3.21 -6.26 -13.15
C GLU A 89 -4.47 -7.06 -13.44
N ASP A 90 -4.75 -7.21 -14.71
CA ASP A 90 -5.69 -8.18 -15.25
C ASP A 90 -5.01 -9.02 -16.35
N ASP A 91 -5.77 -9.85 -17.05
CA ASP A 91 -5.28 -10.71 -18.15
C ASP A 91 -4.61 -9.91 -19.29
N CYS A 92 -4.85 -8.60 -19.35
CA CYS A 92 -4.27 -7.70 -20.35
C CYS A 92 -3.03 -6.92 -19.81
N GLY A 93 -2.58 -7.21 -18.58
CA GLY A 93 -1.45 -6.56 -17.92
C GLY A 93 -1.85 -5.42 -16.98
N VAL A 94 -0.89 -4.54 -16.67
CA VAL A 94 -1.10 -3.44 -15.70
C VAL A 94 -2.18 -2.47 -16.15
N GLN A 95 -3.23 -2.33 -15.35
CA GLN A 95 -4.37 -1.43 -15.61
C GLN A 95 -4.20 -0.09 -14.92
N ALA A 96 -3.69 -0.09 -13.70
CA ALA A 96 -3.40 1.10 -12.93
C ALA A 96 -2.16 0.87 -12.05
N MET A 97 -1.41 1.94 -11.83
CA MET A 97 -0.25 1.92 -10.95
C MET A 97 -0.11 3.28 -10.25
N ILE A 98 0.21 3.22 -8.98
CA ILE A 98 0.58 4.37 -8.17
C ILE A 98 2.06 4.24 -7.86
N THR A 99 2.84 5.27 -8.14
CA THR A 99 4.23 5.37 -7.69
C THR A 99 4.31 6.51 -6.69
N VAL A 100 4.84 6.24 -5.51
CA VAL A 100 5.04 7.23 -4.46
C VAL A 100 6.52 7.26 -4.11
N ILE A 101 7.07 8.46 -4.04
CA ILE A 101 8.41 8.73 -3.51
C ILE A 101 8.21 9.52 -2.21
N PHE A 102 8.74 9.00 -1.12
CA PHE A 102 8.68 9.64 0.17
C PHE A 102 9.94 10.47 0.39
N SER A 103 9.76 11.71 0.84
CA SER A 103 10.85 12.62 1.20
C SER A 103 10.72 13.00 2.66
N PRO A 104 11.71 12.69 3.50
CA PRO A 104 11.69 13.14 4.88
C PRO A 104 11.82 14.67 4.90
N VAL A 105 11.00 15.31 5.73
CA VAL A 105 11.09 16.74 6.03
C VAL A 105 11.89 16.91 7.33
N ASP A 106 11.58 16.08 8.31
CA ASP A 106 12.29 15.91 9.57
C ASP A 106 12.08 14.47 10.10
N VAL A 107 12.46 14.20 11.33
CA VAL A 107 12.40 12.86 11.95
C VAL A 107 10.97 12.33 12.04
N GLN A 108 9.99 13.22 12.18
CA GLN A 108 8.58 12.88 12.41
C GLN A 108 7.65 13.34 11.29
N THR A 109 8.20 13.93 10.23
CA THR A 109 7.39 14.51 9.15
C THR A 109 7.87 14.02 7.79
N THR A 110 6.98 13.46 7.01
CA THR A 110 7.26 12.92 5.68
C THR A 110 6.38 13.56 4.63
N ARG A 111 6.93 13.86 3.46
CA ARG A 111 6.20 14.39 2.31
C ARG A 111 6.16 13.37 1.18
N PRO A 112 4.98 12.84 0.84
CA PRO A 112 4.81 11.95 -0.30
C PRO A 112 4.65 12.73 -1.61
N PHE A 113 5.28 12.22 -2.68
CA PHE A 113 5.08 12.65 -4.06
C PHE A 113 4.50 11.48 -4.85
N ALA A 114 3.25 11.58 -5.27
CA ALA A 114 2.55 10.49 -5.93
C ALA A 114 2.30 10.77 -7.42
N CYS A 115 2.54 9.76 -8.23
CA CYS A 115 2.21 9.71 -9.65
C CYS A 115 1.23 8.56 -9.91
N PHE A 116 0.10 8.86 -10.56
CA PHE A 116 -0.90 7.87 -10.94
C PHE A 116 -0.81 7.60 -12.43
N SER A 117 -0.66 6.34 -12.78
CA SER A 117 -0.65 5.86 -14.16
C SER A 117 -1.82 4.92 -14.39
N THR A 118 -2.56 5.11 -15.47
CA THR A 118 -3.66 4.23 -15.87
C THR A 118 -3.56 3.89 -17.34
N ARG A 119 -3.98 2.69 -17.71
CA ARG A 119 -4.08 2.29 -19.10
C ARG A 119 -5.05 3.19 -19.86
N ARG A 120 -4.76 3.48 -21.11
CA ARG A 120 -5.70 4.15 -22.01
C ARG A 120 -6.95 3.29 -22.17
N GLY A 121 -8.11 3.91 -22.13
CA GLY A 121 -9.42 3.27 -22.31
C GLY A 121 -10.43 4.22 -22.93
N ARG A 122 -11.69 3.83 -22.95
CA ARG A 122 -12.78 4.60 -23.58
C ARG A 122 -13.10 5.92 -22.86
N LEU A 123 -12.81 6.01 -21.56
CA LEU A 123 -13.07 7.22 -20.77
C LEU A 123 -12.02 8.30 -21.06
N PRO A 124 -12.43 9.57 -21.25
CA PRO A 124 -11.52 10.70 -21.40
C PRO A 124 -10.55 10.82 -20.19
N ALA A 125 -9.31 11.21 -20.46
CA ALA A 125 -8.28 11.31 -19.42
C ALA A 125 -8.64 12.29 -18.28
N TRP A 126 -9.30 13.42 -18.63
CA TRP A 126 -9.72 14.41 -17.64
C TRP A 126 -10.76 13.85 -16.65
N LEU A 127 -11.72 13.04 -17.14
CA LEU A 127 -12.74 12.42 -16.30
C LEU A 127 -12.13 11.38 -15.36
N LYS A 128 -11.22 10.53 -15.88
CA LYS A 128 -10.44 9.61 -15.04
C LYS A 128 -9.64 10.36 -13.97
N ARG A 129 -8.99 11.46 -14.35
CA ARG A 129 -8.22 12.29 -13.41
C ARG A 129 -9.09 12.81 -12.26
N LEU A 130 -10.28 13.34 -12.56
CA LEU A 130 -11.20 13.84 -11.53
C LEU A 130 -11.62 12.71 -10.56
N ALA A 131 -12.02 11.56 -11.09
CA ALA A 131 -12.43 10.41 -10.29
C ALA A 131 -11.26 9.90 -9.40
N ILE A 132 -10.06 9.76 -9.96
CA ILE A 132 -8.87 9.34 -9.25
C ILE A 132 -8.53 10.33 -8.12
N ILE A 133 -8.54 11.63 -8.40
CA ILE A 133 -8.23 12.65 -7.39
C ILE A 133 -9.26 12.62 -6.25
N ALA A 134 -10.55 12.54 -6.57
CA ALA A 134 -11.61 12.52 -5.56
C ALA A 134 -11.48 11.29 -4.64
N PHE A 135 -11.31 10.10 -5.24
CA PHE A 135 -11.13 8.85 -4.53
C PHE A 135 -9.89 8.89 -3.63
N HIS A 136 -8.72 9.21 -4.19
CA HIS A 136 -7.46 9.18 -3.45
C HIS A 136 -7.35 10.28 -2.39
N ARG A 137 -8.03 11.42 -2.56
CA ARG A 137 -8.11 12.42 -1.48
C ARG A 137 -8.79 11.85 -0.24
N LYS A 138 -9.84 11.05 -0.43
CA LYS A 138 -10.55 10.43 0.69
C LYS A 138 -9.71 9.35 1.36
N VAL A 139 -9.12 8.44 0.58
CA VAL A 139 -8.20 7.41 1.08
C VAL A 139 -7.04 8.07 1.84
N LEU A 140 -6.33 8.99 1.20
CA LEU A 140 -5.20 9.69 1.80
C LEU A 140 -5.56 10.41 3.10
N SER A 141 -6.76 11.01 3.20
CA SER A 141 -7.16 11.69 4.43
C SER A 141 -7.28 10.73 5.62
N GLN A 142 -7.69 9.48 5.37
CA GLN A 142 -7.76 8.44 6.39
C GLN A 142 -6.37 7.94 6.79
N ASP A 143 -5.49 7.70 5.81
CA ASP A 143 -4.10 7.32 6.06
C ASP A 143 -3.34 8.38 6.87
N LEU A 144 -3.47 9.65 6.48
CA LEU A 144 -2.82 10.74 7.18
C LEU A 144 -3.31 10.90 8.62
N ALA A 145 -4.60 10.69 8.87
CA ALA A 145 -5.15 10.71 10.22
C ALA A 145 -4.60 9.56 11.07
N MET A 146 -4.49 8.37 10.50
CA MET A 146 -3.93 7.21 11.20
C MET A 146 -2.44 7.38 11.51
N LEU A 147 -1.65 7.83 10.54
CA LEU A 147 -0.22 8.10 10.74
C LEU A 147 0.00 9.19 11.81
N ALA A 148 -0.84 10.22 11.85
CA ALA A 148 -0.77 11.25 12.88
C ALA A 148 -1.07 10.67 14.28
N LEU A 149 -2.10 9.84 14.41
CA LEU A 149 -2.42 9.14 15.67
C LEU A 149 -1.28 8.22 16.11
N GLN A 150 -0.67 7.47 15.19
CA GLN A 150 0.47 6.62 15.48
C GLN A 150 1.67 7.46 15.95
N ALA A 151 1.97 8.57 15.29
CA ALA A 151 3.04 9.47 15.69
C ALA A 151 2.81 10.06 17.09
N ASP A 152 1.56 10.44 17.44
CA ASP A 152 1.19 10.92 18.78
C ASP A 152 1.41 9.84 19.84
N GLN A 153 1.05 8.60 19.55
CA GLN A 153 1.29 7.48 20.49
C GLN A 153 2.78 7.21 20.70
N LEU A 154 3.57 7.22 19.62
CA LEU A 154 5.02 7.04 19.71
C LEU A 154 5.69 8.17 20.51
N GLU A 155 5.22 9.41 20.37
CA GLU A 155 5.70 10.54 21.17
C GLU A 155 5.32 10.39 22.66
N HIS A 156 4.11 9.90 22.94
CA HIS A 156 3.63 9.71 24.30
C HIS A 156 4.34 8.56 25.04
N PHE A 157 4.55 7.42 24.38
CA PHE A 157 5.15 6.22 24.99
C PHE A 157 6.66 6.13 24.80
N GLY A 158 7.27 7.06 24.08
CA GLY A 158 8.71 7.09 23.81
C GLY A 158 9.12 6.31 22.57
N ARG A 159 10.26 5.64 22.61
CA ARG A 159 10.82 4.95 21.43
C ARG A 159 9.90 3.86 20.89
N PRO A 160 9.73 3.76 19.56
CA PRO A 160 8.94 2.70 18.97
C PRO A 160 9.54 1.33 19.29
N ASN A 161 8.70 0.42 19.78
CA ASN A 161 9.02 -0.99 19.94
C ASN A 161 8.14 -1.79 18.98
N TYR A 162 8.51 -1.78 17.70
CA TYR A 162 7.76 -2.49 16.69
C TYR A 162 7.82 -3.99 16.90
N GLN A 163 6.66 -4.59 17.15
CA GLN A 163 6.51 -6.04 17.18
C GLN A 163 6.10 -6.48 15.76
N GLN A 164 6.84 -7.41 15.19
CA GLN A 164 6.61 -7.90 13.84
C GLN A 164 6.08 -9.32 13.88
N GLY A 165 4.97 -9.52 13.17
CA GLY A 165 4.35 -10.82 12.97
C GLY A 165 4.70 -11.44 11.61
N PRO A 166 4.20 -12.65 11.32
CA PRO A 166 4.44 -13.32 10.04
C PRO A 166 3.89 -12.57 8.82
N VAL A 167 2.94 -11.66 9.02
CA VAL A 167 2.28 -10.87 7.98
C VAL A 167 2.95 -9.52 7.71
N ASP A 168 3.86 -9.09 8.60
CA ASP A 168 4.60 -7.83 8.48
C ASP A 168 5.82 -8.02 7.54
N MET A 169 5.54 -8.10 6.26
CA MET A 169 6.55 -8.49 5.26
C MET A 169 7.56 -7.40 4.96
N PHE A 170 7.15 -6.15 5.01
CA PHE A 170 7.97 -5.03 4.56
C PHE A 170 8.72 -4.30 5.67
N GLY A 171 8.23 -4.28 6.90
CA GLY A 171 8.80 -3.52 8.00
C GLY A 171 10.32 -3.68 8.16
N PRO A 172 10.86 -4.92 8.31
CA PRO A 172 12.29 -5.15 8.42
C PRO A 172 13.08 -4.64 7.22
N LEU A 173 12.54 -4.84 6.01
CA LEU A 173 13.21 -4.47 4.76
C LEU A 173 13.27 -2.96 4.56
N ILE A 174 12.22 -2.25 5.00
CA ILE A 174 12.17 -0.79 4.94
C ILE A 174 13.31 -0.20 5.79
N TRP A 175 13.48 -0.70 7.00
CA TRP A 175 14.57 -0.23 7.88
C TRP A 175 15.95 -0.50 7.30
N VAL A 176 16.19 -1.68 6.74
CA VAL A 176 17.45 -2.02 6.03
C VAL A 176 17.67 -1.09 4.84
N GLY A 177 16.63 -0.89 4.02
CA GLY A 177 16.69 -0.03 2.84
C GLY A 177 16.89 1.44 3.15
N LEU A 178 16.30 1.96 4.24
CA LEU A 178 16.50 3.34 4.69
C LEU A 178 17.93 3.59 5.20
N GLN A 179 18.63 2.55 5.65
CA GLN A 179 20.04 2.61 6.02
C GLN A 179 20.97 2.50 4.82
N GLY A 180 20.44 2.41 3.60
CA GLY A 180 21.25 2.26 2.38
C GLY A 180 21.87 0.88 2.20
N GLN A 181 21.40 -0.13 2.95
CA GLN A 181 21.88 -1.49 2.86
C GLN A 181 21.15 -2.28 1.77
N THR A 182 21.84 -3.27 1.20
CA THR A 182 21.26 -4.19 0.22
C THR A 182 20.30 -5.16 0.91
N LEU A 183 19.14 -5.40 0.30
CA LEU A 183 18.16 -6.35 0.80
C LEU A 183 18.67 -7.79 0.62
N ARG A 184 18.37 -8.65 1.59
CA ARG A 184 18.68 -10.07 1.50
C ARG A 184 17.60 -10.78 0.69
N SER A 185 18.01 -11.52 -0.34
CA SER A 185 17.08 -12.26 -1.21
C SER A 185 16.30 -13.30 -0.42
N GLU A 186 14.98 -13.29 -0.63
CA GLU A 186 14.04 -14.18 0.05
C GLU A 186 12.81 -14.41 -0.83
N GLN A 187 12.16 -15.57 -0.65
CA GLN A 187 10.85 -15.87 -1.23
C GLN A 187 9.96 -16.50 -0.15
N ARG A 188 8.72 -16.00 -0.05
CA ARG A 188 7.70 -16.55 0.86
C ARG A 188 6.38 -16.65 0.13
N ARG A 189 5.58 -17.64 0.53
CA ARG A 189 4.17 -17.76 0.18
C ARG A 189 3.35 -17.84 1.45
N LEU A 190 2.30 -17.04 1.51
CA LEU A 190 1.41 -16.94 2.65
C LEU A 190 -0.03 -17.00 2.15
N ARG A 191 -0.94 -17.42 3.01
CA ARG A 191 -2.37 -17.31 2.78
C ARG A 191 -2.98 -16.53 3.94
N LEU A 192 -3.64 -15.43 3.61
CA LEU A 192 -4.30 -14.55 4.58
C LEU A 192 -5.78 -14.89 4.64
N PHE A 193 -6.38 -14.74 5.81
CA PHE A 193 -7.82 -14.98 6.05
C PHE A 193 -8.28 -16.42 5.74
N ASP A 194 -7.44 -17.40 6.02
CA ASP A 194 -7.72 -18.82 5.72
C ASP A 194 -8.79 -19.45 6.63
N GLN A 195 -9.15 -18.77 7.73
CA GLN A 195 -10.20 -19.19 8.67
C GLN A 195 -11.07 -17.97 9.01
N ALA A 196 -12.08 -17.77 8.21
CA ALA A 196 -13.21 -16.88 8.55
C ALA A 196 -14.51 -17.70 8.64
#